data_57421481cc0e44b0a6cf32d9f917136b
#
_entry.id   57421481cc0e44b0a6cf32d9f917136b
#
_cell.length_a   1.000
_cell.length_b   1.000
_cell.length_c   1.000
_cell.angle_alpha   90.00
_cell.angle_beta   90.00
_cell.angle_gamma   90.00
#
_symmetry.space_group_name_H-M   'P 1'
#
loop_
_entity.id
_entity.type
_entity.pdbx_description
1 polymer ?
#
loop_
_entity_poly.entity_id
_entity_poly.type
_entity_poly.pdbx_seq_one_letter_code
_entity_poly.pdbx_strand_id
1 'polypeptide(L)'
;MNRSLRPDAQPQADPARLHVAVGVVIDGEGRVLVALRPADKHQGGRWEFPGGKVEDGESVTDALARELAEEVALEVAGTEPLVVIEHDYGDRHVCLDVHLVTAYIGEAAGQEGQPLRWLAPDELDAGEFPAANAPIIAALRERLA
;
A
#
# COMPACT_ATOMS: atom_id res chain seq x y z
N MET A 1 -10.08 18.67 -24.90
CA MET A 1 -10.27 18.35 -24.51
C MET A 1 -10.05 17.94 -24.27
N ASN A 2 -9.99 18.07 -23.87
CA ASN A 2 -10.02 17.57 -23.44
C ASN A 2 -10.02 17.14 -23.16
N ARG A 3 -9.98 17.25 -22.94
CA ARG A 3 -10.31 16.64 -22.48
C ARG A 3 -10.30 16.68 -21.98
N SER A 4 -10.35 16.91 -21.74
CA SER A 4 -10.53 16.80 -21.12
C SER A 4 -10.40 16.67 -20.59
N LEU A 5 -10.36 17.12 -20.35
CA LEU A 5 -10.45 16.83 -19.77
C LEU A 5 -10.66 16.56 -19.13
N ARG A 6 -11.03 16.55 -19.18
CA ARG A 6 -11.49 16.05 -18.38
C ARG A 6 -10.85 15.80 -17.43
N PRO A 7 -10.72 16.14 -16.61
CA PRO A 7 -9.94 15.80 -15.63
C PRO A 7 -10.01 14.56 -15.15
N ASP A 8 -10.41 14.23 -15.13
CA ASP A 8 -10.47 13.11 -14.79
C ASP A 8 -10.08 12.31 -15.60
N ALA A 9 -9.88 12.76 -16.43
CA ALA A 9 -9.61 11.87 -17.16
C ALA A 9 -8.81 11.03 -16.73
N GLN A 10 -9.08 10.41 -16.68
CA GLN A 10 -8.61 9.68 -15.97
C GLN A 10 -7.84 8.65 -16.42
N PRO A 11 -6.88 8.29 -15.83
CA PRO A 11 -5.95 7.26 -16.07
C PRO A 11 -6.52 5.91 -16.07
N GLN A 12 -7.69 5.77 -15.60
CA GLN A 12 -8.31 4.50 -15.60
C GLN A 12 -8.53 3.97 -17.00
N ALA A 13 -8.26 4.75 -18.00
CA ALA A 13 -8.37 4.28 -19.38
C ALA A 13 -7.26 3.30 -19.75
N ASP A 14 -6.21 3.17 -18.97
CA ASP A 14 -5.11 2.26 -19.28
C ASP A 14 -5.34 0.93 -18.58
N PRO A 15 -5.77 -0.12 -19.31
CA PRO A 15 -6.06 -1.40 -18.68
C PRO A 15 -4.83 -2.12 -18.14
N ALA A 16 -3.64 -1.72 -18.54
CA ALA A 16 -2.42 -2.33 -18.03
C ALA A 16 -1.97 -1.70 -16.73
N ARG A 17 -2.60 -0.61 -16.30
CA ARG A 17 -2.21 0.10 -15.09
C ARG A 17 -3.07 -0.35 -13.93
N LEU A 18 -2.44 -0.77 -12.85
CA LEU A 18 -3.13 -1.13 -11.62
C LEU A 18 -3.03 0.03 -10.65
N HIS A 19 -4.16 0.47 -10.14
CA HIS A 19 -4.20 1.49 -9.09
C HIS A 19 -4.38 0.76 -7.76
N VAL A 20 -3.41 0.90 -6.86
CA VAL A 20 -3.35 0.14 -5.62
C VAL A 20 -3.30 1.10 -4.44
N ALA A 21 -4.17 0.88 -3.46
CA ALA A 21 -4.14 1.62 -2.20
C ALA A 21 -3.22 0.88 -1.25
N VAL A 22 -2.25 1.58 -0.66
CA VAL A 22 -1.26 0.97 0.23
C VAL A 22 -1.30 1.68 1.58
N GLY A 23 -1.31 0.91 2.67
CA GLY A 23 -1.34 1.46 4.00
C GLY A 23 -0.05 1.19 4.76
N VAL A 24 0.59 2.26 5.23
CA VAL A 24 1.69 2.14 6.17
C VAL A 24 1.09 2.33 7.55
N VAL A 25 0.81 1.22 8.23
CA VAL A 25 0.16 1.23 9.53
C VAL A 25 1.23 1.43 10.60
N ILE A 26 1.07 2.46 11.42
CA ILE A 26 2.05 2.82 12.43
C ILE A 26 1.45 2.59 13.81
N ASP A 27 2.12 1.78 14.62
CA ASP A 27 1.64 1.51 15.98
C ASP A 27 2.12 2.58 16.97
N GLY A 28 1.77 2.42 18.23
CA GLY A 28 2.11 3.40 19.27
C GLY A 28 3.60 3.51 19.56
N GLU A 29 4.40 2.58 19.05
CA GLU A 29 5.85 2.59 19.23
C GLU A 29 6.60 3.01 18.00
N GLY A 30 5.87 3.48 16.98
CA GLY A 30 6.49 3.94 15.74
C GLY A 30 6.90 2.83 14.79
N ARG A 31 6.43 1.60 15.02
CA ARG A 31 6.72 0.47 14.14
C ARG A 31 5.68 0.38 13.05
N VAL A 32 6.08 -0.15 11.90
CA VAL A 32 5.19 -0.26 10.76
C VAL A 32 4.90 -1.73 10.47
N LEU A 33 3.69 -1.98 9.96
CA LEU A 33 3.20 -3.33 9.69
C LEU A 33 3.56 -3.75 8.28
N VAL A 34 4.17 -4.93 8.16
CA VAL A 34 4.46 -5.53 6.86
C VAL A 34 3.97 -6.97 6.84
N ALA A 35 3.67 -7.47 5.66
CA ALA A 35 3.15 -8.81 5.46
C ALA A 35 3.99 -9.51 4.40
N LEU A 36 4.11 -10.84 4.53
CA LEU A 36 4.85 -11.62 3.55
C LEU A 36 3.94 -11.96 2.39
N ARG A 37 4.38 -11.61 1.19
CA ARG A 37 3.63 -11.87 -0.02
C ARG A 37 3.73 -13.34 -0.39
N PRO A 38 2.63 -14.02 -0.77
CA PRO A 38 2.72 -15.45 -1.14
C PRO A 38 3.70 -15.66 -2.29
N ALA A 39 4.43 -16.77 -2.23
CA ALA A 39 5.50 -17.05 -3.21
C ALA A 39 4.97 -17.20 -4.63
N ASP A 40 3.70 -17.58 -4.79
CA ASP A 40 3.10 -17.80 -6.12
C ASP A 40 2.51 -16.54 -6.73
N LYS A 41 2.61 -15.39 -6.05
CA LYS A 41 2.12 -14.12 -6.58
C LYS A 41 3.23 -13.35 -7.27
N HIS A 42 2.84 -12.35 -8.08
CA HIS A 42 3.79 -11.43 -8.69
C HIS A 42 4.65 -10.81 -7.59
N GLN A 43 5.97 -10.84 -7.75
CA GLN A 43 6.91 -10.37 -6.72
C GLN A 43 6.74 -11.13 -5.41
N GLY A 44 6.35 -12.41 -5.48
CA GLY A 44 6.11 -13.23 -4.29
C GLY A 44 7.37 -13.52 -3.50
N GLY A 45 7.19 -13.91 -2.23
CA GLY A 45 8.29 -14.20 -1.34
C GLY A 45 8.94 -12.98 -0.73
N ARG A 46 8.42 -11.79 -1.01
CA ARG A 46 8.94 -10.53 -0.47
C ARG A 46 7.95 -9.95 0.53
N TRP A 47 8.46 -9.09 1.39
CA TRP A 47 7.59 -8.37 2.34
C TRP A 47 6.93 -7.20 1.62
N GLU A 48 5.76 -6.79 2.09
CA GLU A 48 5.02 -5.69 1.50
C GLU A 48 4.23 -4.97 2.56
N PHE A 49 3.86 -3.72 2.27
CA PHE A 49 2.89 -3.00 3.10
C PHE A 49 1.50 -3.46 2.68
N PRO A 50 0.57 -3.63 3.63
CA PRO A 50 -0.77 -4.12 3.29
C PRO A 50 -1.53 -3.14 2.43
N GLY A 51 -2.42 -3.66 1.60
CA GLY A 51 -3.25 -2.87 0.72
C GLY A 51 -3.76 -3.71 -0.41
N GLY A 52 -4.35 -3.06 -1.40
CA GLY A 52 -4.85 -3.78 -2.54
C GLY A 52 -5.47 -2.86 -3.58
N LYS A 53 -6.03 -3.48 -4.59
CA LYS A 53 -6.52 -2.80 -5.78
C LYS A 53 -7.70 -1.89 -5.44
N VAL A 54 -7.65 -0.67 -5.97
CA VAL A 54 -8.79 0.25 -5.92
C VAL A 54 -9.79 -0.20 -6.98
N GLU A 55 -11.03 -0.43 -6.57
CA GLU A 55 -12.06 -0.91 -7.48
C GLU A 55 -12.86 0.26 -8.04
N ASP A 56 -13.57 0.00 -9.13
CA ASP A 56 -14.37 1.04 -9.78
C ASP A 56 -15.34 1.65 -8.78
N GLY A 57 -15.35 2.98 -8.74
CA GLY A 57 -16.25 3.69 -7.86
C GLY A 57 -15.76 3.86 -6.44
N GLU A 58 -14.62 3.25 -6.08
CA GLU A 58 -14.06 3.45 -4.75
C GLU A 58 -13.09 4.61 -4.72
N SER A 59 -13.08 5.34 -3.61
CA SER A 59 -11.97 6.25 -3.34
C SER A 59 -10.78 5.42 -2.85
N VAL A 60 -9.60 6.02 -2.88
CA VAL A 60 -8.39 5.35 -2.38
C VAL A 60 -8.54 5.00 -0.90
N THR A 61 -9.10 5.93 -0.11
CA THR A 61 -9.26 5.69 1.33
C THR A 61 -10.29 4.60 1.61
N ASP A 62 -11.35 4.51 0.80
CA ASP A 62 -12.33 3.44 0.96
C ASP A 62 -11.73 2.08 0.59
N ALA A 63 -10.94 2.04 -0.49
CA ALA A 63 -10.27 0.81 -0.89
C ALA A 63 -9.28 0.37 0.20
N LEU A 64 -8.55 1.31 0.76
CA LEU A 64 -7.58 1.01 1.81
C LEU A 64 -8.29 0.45 3.04
N ALA A 65 -9.39 1.07 3.47
CA ALA A 65 -10.13 0.59 4.63
C ALA A 65 -10.65 -0.84 4.40
N ARG A 66 -11.17 -1.10 3.21
CA ARG A 66 -11.68 -2.44 2.87
C ARG A 66 -10.55 -3.46 2.86
N GLU A 67 -9.43 -3.13 2.21
CA GLU A 67 -8.32 -4.07 2.09
C GLU A 67 -7.69 -4.38 3.45
N LEU A 68 -7.52 -3.37 4.30
CA LEU A 68 -6.93 -3.61 5.61
C LEU A 68 -7.84 -4.45 6.50
N ALA A 69 -9.15 -4.25 6.39
CA ALA A 69 -10.08 -5.09 7.12
C ALA A 69 -10.01 -6.54 6.64
N GLU A 70 -9.92 -6.74 5.33
CA GLU A 70 -9.91 -8.09 4.73
C GLU A 70 -8.60 -8.81 4.97
N GLU A 71 -7.48 -8.11 4.85
CA GLU A 71 -6.17 -8.75 4.88
C GLU A 71 -5.58 -8.88 6.28
N VAL A 72 -5.73 -7.86 7.10
CA VAL A 72 -5.04 -7.81 8.39
C VAL A 72 -5.94 -7.50 9.57
N ALA A 73 -7.26 -7.51 9.37
CA ALA A 73 -8.25 -7.40 10.43
C ALA A 73 -8.22 -6.06 11.18
N LEU A 74 -7.81 -5.01 10.51
CA LEU A 74 -7.77 -3.68 11.13
C LEU A 74 -8.85 -2.79 10.57
N GLU A 75 -9.52 -2.05 11.44
CA GLU A 75 -10.50 -1.04 11.05
C GLU A 75 -9.80 0.31 11.02
N VAL A 76 -9.69 0.90 9.83
CA VAL A 76 -9.00 2.17 9.65
C VAL A 76 -9.84 3.31 10.20
N ALA A 77 -9.24 4.12 11.06
CA ALA A 77 -9.92 5.26 11.68
C ALA A 77 -9.33 6.60 11.25
N GLY A 78 -8.08 6.64 10.82
CA GLY A 78 -7.48 7.90 10.37
C GLY A 78 -6.30 7.63 9.46
N THR A 79 -6.23 8.40 8.37
CA THR A 79 -5.15 8.28 7.39
C THR A 79 -4.68 9.65 6.97
N GLU A 80 -3.45 9.71 6.44
CA GLU A 80 -2.97 10.89 5.73
C GLU A 80 -2.11 10.45 4.56
N PRO A 81 -2.16 11.19 3.44
CA PRO A 81 -1.37 10.82 2.27
C PRO A 81 0.12 10.87 2.56
N LEU A 82 0.86 9.92 2.03
CA LEU A 82 2.30 9.90 2.15
C LEU A 82 2.97 10.14 0.81
N VAL A 83 2.68 9.32 -0.18
CA VAL A 83 3.34 9.41 -1.48
C VAL A 83 2.55 8.65 -2.53
N VAL A 84 2.65 9.07 -3.80
CA VAL A 84 2.10 8.33 -4.93
C VAL A 84 3.27 7.90 -5.80
N ILE A 85 3.32 6.62 -6.13
CA ILE A 85 4.44 6.03 -6.86
C ILE A 85 3.93 5.36 -8.11
N GLU A 86 4.52 5.69 -9.26
CA GLU A 86 4.26 4.99 -10.52
C GLU A 86 5.46 4.11 -10.79
N HIS A 87 5.22 2.85 -11.08
CA HIS A 87 6.32 1.91 -11.34
C HIS A 87 5.92 0.94 -12.44
N ASP A 88 6.83 0.76 -13.39
CA ASP A 88 6.63 -0.15 -14.51
C ASP A 88 7.53 -1.36 -14.30
N TYR A 89 6.92 -2.53 -14.03
CA TYR A 89 7.66 -3.77 -13.87
C TYR A 89 7.96 -4.45 -15.21
N GLY A 90 7.53 -3.85 -16.34
CA GLY A 90 7.70 -4.46 -17.65
C GLY A 90 6.46 -5.24 -18.07
N ASP A 91 6.00 -6.15 -17.23
CA ASP A 91 4.79 -6.91 -17.51
C ASP A 91 3.55 -6.25 -16.92
N ARG A 92 3.72 -5.25 -16.05
CA ARG A 92 2.60 -4.52 -15.48
C ARG A 92 3.05 -3.17 -14.94
N HIS A 93 2.18 -2.21 -15.09
CA HIS A 93 2.38 -0.86 -14.59
C HIS A 93 1.52 -0.69 -13.33
N VAL A 94 2.11 -0.25 -12.23
CA VAL A 94 1.37 -0.06 -11.00
C VAL A 94 1.46 1.40 -10.56
N CYS A 95 0.36 1.87 -9.99
CA CYS A 95 0.32 3.16 -9.30
C CYS A 95 0.01 2.86 -7.84
N LEU A 96 0.97 3.12 -6.97
CA LEU A 96 0.80 2.91 -5.54
C LEU A 96 0.42 4.23 -4.90
N ASP A 97 -0.78 4.28 -4.33
CA ASP A 97 -1.31 5.46 -3.66
C ASP A 97 -1.19 5.17 -2.17
N VAL A 98 -0.18 5.76 -1.54
CA VAL A 98 0.27 5.34 -0.21
C VAL A 98 -0.18 6.32 0.85
N HIS A 99 -0.82 5.80 1.88
CA HIS A 99 -1.26 6.58 3.04
C HIS A 99 -0.64 6.04 4.31
N LEU A 100 -0.33 6.93 5.24
CA LEU A 100 -0.04 6.54 6.61
C LEU A 100 -1.36 6.25 7.29
N VAL A 101 -1.44 5.13 8.01
CA VAL A 101 -2.62 4.82 8.81
C VAL A 101 -2.20 5.08 10.26
N THR A 102 -2.65 6.22 10.78
CA THR A 102 -2.21 6.70 12.08
C THR A 102 -3.18 6.37 13.20
N ALA A 103 -4.41 5.96 12.84
CA ALA A 103 -5.42 5.56 13.81
C ALA A 103 -6.18 4.37 13.27
N TYR A 104 -6.31 3.33 14.09
CA TYR A 104 -7.02 2.11 13.70
C TYR A 104 -7.54 1.41 14.94
N ILE A 105 -8.48 0.48 14.75
CA ILE A 105 -9.08 -0.31 15.81
C ILE A 105 -8.82 -1.78 15.50
N GLY A 106 -8.46 -2.55 16.52
CA GLY A 106 -8.24 -3.98 16.38
C GLY A 106 -6.78 -4.36 16.51
N GLU A 107 -6.54 -5.66 16.42
CA GLU A 107 -5.21 -6.24 16.46
C GLU A 107 -4.91 -6.86 15.10
N ALA A 108 -3.74 -6.55 14.55
CA ALA A 108 -3.38 -7.06 13.23
C ALA A 108 -3.27 -8.58 13.26
N ALA A 109 -3.88 -9.22 12.27
CA ALA A 109 -3.84 -10.67 12.12
C ALA A 109 -3.90 -11.00 10.64
N GLY A 110 -3.04 -11.91 10.19
CA GLY A 110 -3.02 -12.32 8.78
C GLY A 110 -4.24 -13.16 8.45
N GLN A 111 -5.22 -12.53 7.83
CA GLN A 111 -6.51 -13.17 7.55
C GLN A 111 -6.42 -14.26 6.47
N GLU A 112 -5.34 -14.28 5.72
CA GLU A 112 -5.10 -15.29 4.69
C GLU A 112 -3.96 -16.22 5.09
N GLY A 113 -3.60 -16.24 6.38
CA GLY A 113 -2.53 -17.07 6.88
C GLY A 113 -1.14 -16.51 6.63
N GLN A 114 -1.04 -15.31 6.10
CA GLN A 114 0.26 -14.73 5.80
C GLN A 114 0.95 -14.23 7.07
N PRO A 115 2.28 -14.42 7.16
CA PRO A 115 3.03 -13.87 8.29
C PRO A 115 3.01 -12.35 8.30
N LEU A 116 2.93 -11.77 9.48
CA LEU A 116 2.99 -10.33 9.68
C LEU A 116 4.19 -10.00 10.57
N ARG A 117 4.74 -8.79 10.39
CA ARG A 117 5.78 -8.26 11.25
C ARG A 117 5.55 -6.79 11.52
N TRP A 118 5.95 -6.35 12.70
CA TRP A 118 6.03 -4.93 13.03
C TRP A 118 7.51 -4.57 13.07
N LEU A 119 7.93 -3.61 12.25
CA LEU A 119 9.34 -3.24 12.11
C LEU A 119 9.51 -1.76 12.36
N ALA A 120 10.60 -1.40 13.03
CA ALA A 120 10.98 0.01 13.12
C ALA A 120 11.41 0.49 11.72
N PRO A 121 11.23 1.76 11.40
CA PRO A 121 11.59 2.24 10.06
C PRO A 121 13.03 1.97 9.66
N ASP A 122 13.97 1.97 10.61
CA ASP A 122 15.36 1.70 10.29
C ASP A 122 15.65 0.20 10.11
N GLU A 123 14.68 -0.66 10.39
CA GLU A 123 14.80 -2.11 10.15
C GLU A 123 14.29 -2.50 8.75
N LEU A 124 13.70 -1.57 8.02
CA LEU A 124 13.18 -1.87 6.68
C LEU A 124 14.33 -1.97 5.69
N ASP A 125 14.37 -3.09 4.96
CA ASP A 125 15.39 -3.33 3.96
C ASP A 125 14.72 -3.40 2.60
N ALA A 126 14.96 -2.39 1.76
CA ALA A 126 14.30 -2.30 0.45
C ALA A 126 14.55 -3.53 -0.41
N GLY A 127 15.66 -4.25 -0.18
CA GLY A 127 15.95 -5.48 -0.93
C GLY A 127 15.01 -6.62 -0.62
N GLU A 128 14.25 -6.53 0.46
CA GLU A 128 13.28 -7.55 0.84
C GLU A 128 11.86 -7.24 0.38
N PHE A 129 11.69 -6.14 -0.36
CA PHE A 129 10.39 -5.67 -0.85
C PHE A 129 10.37 -5.66 -2.37
N PRO A 130 9.18 -5.69 -2.99
CA PRO A 130 9.10 -5.42 -4.43
C PRO A 130 9.71 -4.05 -4.76
N ALA A 131 10.27 -3.93 -5.96
CA ALA A 131 11.00 -2.71 -6.34
C ALA A 131 10.17 -1.44 -6.16
N ALA A 132 8.87 -1.49 -6.43
CA ALA A 132 8.01 -0.32 -6.31
C ALA A 132 7.90 0.18 -4.87
N ASN A 133 8.27 -0.63 -3.87
CA ASN A 133 8.15 -0.25 -2.46
C ASN A 133 9.37 0.52 -1.94
N ALA A 134 10.49 0.51 -2.67
CA ALA A 134 11.67 1.24 -2.21
C ALA A 134 11.41 2.73 -2.00
N PRO A 135 10.69 3.42 -2.91
CA PRO A 135 10.36 4.83 -2.67
C PRO A 135 9.42 5.03 -1.48
N ILE A 136 8.59 4.03 -1.15
CA ILE A 136 7.74 4.13 0.05
C ILE A 136 8.61 4.18 1.28
N ILE A 137 9.60 3.29 1.37
CA ILE A 137 10.50 3.24 2.51
C ILE A 137 11.26 4.55 2.65
N ALA A 138 11.74 5.10 1.53
CA ALA A 138 12.44 6.38 1.55
C ALA A 138 11.55 7.51 2.04
N ALA A 139 10.32 7.58 1.54
CA ALA A 139 9.37 8.62 1.94
C ALA A 139 9.00 8.50 3.41
N LEU A 140 8.86 7.26 3.88
CA LEU A 140 8.53 6.99 5.28
C LEU A 140 9.64 7.44 6.21
N ARG A 141 10.88 7.13 5.87
CA ARG A 141 12.02 7.55 6.69
C ARG A 141 12.14 9.06 6.75
N GLU A 142 11.90 9.73 5.64
CA GLU A 142 11.93 11.18 5.59
C GLU A 142 10.82 11.78 6.46
N ARG A 143 9.61 11.21 6.37
CA ARG A 143 8.47 11.72 7.11
C ARG A 143 8.63 11.55 8.62
N LEU A 144 9.27 10.46 9.06
CA LEU A 144 9.41 10.13 10.47
C LEU A 144 10.73 10.61 11.08
N ALA A 145 11.57 11.23 10.28
CA ALA A 145 12.87 11.72 10.77
C ALA A 145 12.69 12.90 11.73
#